data_074646c1273ba5b5d5e2d0a19bc4e153
#
_entry.id   074646c1273ba5b5d5e2d0a19bc4e153
#
_cell.length_a   1.000
_cell.length_b   1.000
_cell.length_c   1.000
_cell.angle_alpha   90.00
_cell.angle_beta   90.00
_cell.angle_gamma   90.00
#
_symmetry.space_group_name_H-M   'P 1'
#
loop_
_entity.id
_entity.type
_entity.pdbx_description
1 polymer ?
#
loop_
_entity_poly.entity_id
_entity_poly.type
_entity_poly.pdbx_seq_one_letter_code
_entity_poly.pdbx_strand_id
1 'polypeptide(L)'
;GLESRGLGDVYKRQGICRGFQEFNVAFGGSLHPEIRDLPGRMNHRMPPDGTLEQKFALRHKVTFLPGSVFEKIFCKKEINVNSLHGQGIDQPGQRVSIDGFAPDGTPEAISIAGSKGFCLAVQWHPEWQASRDENSVKLFSAFRDALNNKNLFSNEEKMVG
;
A
#
# COMPACT_ATOMS: atom_id res chain seq x y z
N GLY A 1 7.10 -6.70 -15.07
CA GLY A 1 8.04 -5.64 -14.80
C GLY A 1 7.40 -4.26 -14.85
N LEU A 2 7.83 -3.39 -13.96
CA LEU A 2 7.48 -1.98 -14.01
C LEU A 2 8.27 -1.32 -15.15
N GLU A 3 7.72 -1.35 -16.35
CA GLU A 3 8.29 -0.56 -17.43
C GLU A 3 7.93 0.91 -17.20
N SER A 4 8.95 1.76 -17.15
CA SER A 4 8.79 3.21 -17.14
C SER A 4 8.32 3.69 -18.50
N ARG A 5 7.04 3.52 -18.80
CA ARG A 5 6.41 4.20 -19.91
C ARG A 5 6.08 5.63 -19.47
N GLY A 6 6.24 6.58 -20.38
CA GLY A 6 6.20 8.01 -20.12
C GLY A 6 5.14 8.49 -19.14
N LEU A 7 5.48 9.50 -18.37
CA LEU A 7 4.70 10.08 -17.27
C LEU A 7 3.32 10.63 -17.67
N GLY A 8 2.91 10.52 -18.93
CA GLY A 8 1.59 10.93 -19.43
C GLY A 8 0.56 9.82 -19.53
N ASP A 9 0.97 8.56 -19.36
CA ASP A 9 0.05 7.43 -19.50
C ASP A 9 -0.74 7.21 -18.20
N VAL A 10 -2.01 6.85 -18.37
CA VAL A 10 -2.88 6.50 -17.25
C VAL A 10 -2.49 5.12 -16.75
N TYR A 11 -1.78 5.05 -15.63
CA TYR A 11 -1.42 3.80 -14.99
C TYR A 11 -2.47 3.37 -13.98
N LYS A 12 -2.95 2.15 -14.16
CA LYS A 12 -3.83 1.49 -13.21
C LYS A 12 -3.08 0.28 -12.67
N ARG A 13 -2.32 0.48 -11.61
CA ARG A 13 -1.49 -0.56 -11.01
C ARG A 13 -1.63 -0.59 -9.50
N GLN A 14 -1.60 -1.80 -8.97
CA GLN A 14 -1.56 -2.07 -7.56
C GLN A 14 -0.35 -2.96 -7.26
N GLY A 15 0.47 -2.53 -6.30
CA GLY A 15 1.59 -3.30 -5.77
C GLY A 15 1.26 -3.87 -4.40
N ILE A 16 1.63 -5.13 -4.18
CA ILE A 16 1.44 -5.85 -2.91
C ILE A 16 2.78 -6.37 -2.44
N CYS A 17 3.14 -6.10 -1.18
CA CYS A 17 4.34 -6.54 -0.50
C CYS A 17 5.62 -6.32 -1.34
N ARG A 18 6.11 -7.32 -2.06
CA ARG A 18 7.27 -7.18 -2.94
C ARG A 18 7.02 -6.14 -4.04
N GLY A 19 5.80 -6.10 -4.59
CA GLY A 19 5.40 -5.09 -5.56
C GLY A 19 5.44 -3.68 -4.98
N PHE A 20 5.08 -3.50 -3.73
CA PHE A 20 5.23 -2.23 -3.01
C PHE A 20 6.70 -1.76 -2.98
N GLN A 21 7.60 -2.65 -2.65
CA GLN A 21 9.03 -2.35 -2.62
C GLN A 21 9.58 -2.07 -4.02
N GLU A 22 9.17 -2.84 -5.02
CA GLU A 22 9.55 -2.66 -6.42
C GLU A 22 9.06 -1.32 -6.98
N PHE A 23 7.85 -0.88 -6.62
CA PHE A 23 7.36 0.46 -6.96
C PHE A 23 8.31 1.54 -6.47
N ASN A 24 8.71 1.48 -5.21
CA ASN A 24 9.61 2.47 -4.63
C ASN A 24 10.96 2.51 -5.36
N VAL A 25 11.55 1.36 -5.61
CA VAL A 25 12.85 1.25 -6.30
C VAL A 25 12.75 1.74 -7.75
N ALA A 26 11.66 1.40 -8.44
CA ALA A 26 11.43 1.84 -9.81
C ALA A 26 11.37 3.37 -9.96
N PHE A 27 10.91 4.07 -8.92
CA PHE A 27 10.91 5.54 -8.87
C PHE A 27 12.16 6.12 -8.22
N GLY A 28 13.21 5.33 -8.02
CA GLY A 28 14.51 5.79 -7.53
C GLY A 28 14.70 5.77 -6.03
N GLY A 29 13.78 5.16 -5.31
CA GLY A 29 13.89 4.98 -3.86
C GLY A 29 14.80 3.84 -3.44
N SER A 30 15.05 3.70 -2.14
CA SER A 30 15.88 2.67 -1.55
C SER A 30 15.13 1.87 -0.47
N LEU A 31 15.70 0.71 -0.14
CA LEU A 31 15.14 -0.21 0.84
C LEU A 31 16.12 -0.47 1.99
N HIS A 32 15.58 -0.64 3.21
CA HIS A 32 16.29 -1.28 4.29
C HIS A 32 16.26 -2.79 4.11
N PRO A 33 17.39 -3.49 4.14
CA PRO A 33 17.41 -4.95 3.98
C PRO A 33 16.83 -5.70 5.18
N GLU A 34 16.89 -5.14 6.38
CA GLU A 34 16.38 -5.72 7.63
C GLU A 34 15.79 -4.63 8.53
N ILE A 35 14.47 -4.50 8.49
CA ILE A 35 13.76 -3.51 9.33
C ILE A 35 13.99 -3.74 10.82
N ARG A 36 13.96 -5.01 11.27
CA ARG A 36 14.10 -5.37 12.70
C ARG A 36 15.43 -4.97 13.31
N ASP A 37 16.45 -4.75 12.48
CA ASP A 37 17.78 -4.35 12.97
C ASP A 37 17.88 -2.83 13.20
N LEU A 38 16.89 -2.07 12.77
CA LEU A 38 16.85 -0.62 12.97
C LEU A 38 16.35 -0.29 14.38
N PRO A 39 16.94 0.75 15.04
CA PRO A 39 16.48 1.17 16.37
C PRO A 39 14.99 1.53 16.38
N GLY A 40 14.29 1.00 17.39
CA GLY A 40 12.87 1.30 17.61
C GLY A 40 11.90 0.63 16.64
N ARG A 41 12.37 -0.24 15.75
CA ARG A 41 11.53 -0.93 14.78
C ARG A 41 11.07 -2.29 15.30
N MET A 42 9.86 -2.66 14.88
CA MET A 42 9.26 -3.97 15.13
C MET A 42 9.88 -5.03 14.21
N ASN A 43 9.69 -6.30 14.57
CA ASN A 43 9.95 -7.41 13.65
C ASN A 43 8.73 -7.63 12.76
N HIS A 44 8.82 -7.23 11.51
CA HIS A 44 7.75 -7.36 10.51
C HIS A 44 7.76 -8.70 9.78
N ARG A 45 8.71 -9.57 10.06
CA ARG A 45 8.82 -10.88 9.41
C ARG A 45 7.68 -11.80 9.81
N MET A 46 7.36 -12.71 8.90
CA MET A 46 6.45 -13.81 9.16
C MET A 46 6.95 -14.62 10.36
N PRO A 47 6.07 -14.96 11.33
CA PRO A 47 6.44 -15.88 12.41
C PRO A 47 7.00 -17.19 11.84
N PRO A 48 8.12 -17.73 12.41
CA PRO A 48 8.73 -18.94 11.88
C PRO A 48 7.89 -20.21 12.13
N ASP A 49 7.06 -20.18 13.17
CA ASP A 49 6.24 -21.31 13.61
C ASP A 49 4.76 -20.99 13.54
N GLY A 50 3.95 -22.03 13.49
CA GLY A 50 2.50 -21.92 13.50
C GLY A 50 1.85 -22.26 12.16
N THR A 51 0.53 -22.21 12.15
CA THR A 51 -0.29 -22.45 10.95
C THR A 51 -0.23 -21.26 10.01
N LEU A 52 -0.65 -21.42 8.76
CA LEU A 52 -0.79 -20.32 7.82
C LEU A 52 -1.72 -19.24 8.36
N GLU A 53 -2.83 -19.60 8.99
CA GLU A 53 -3.74 -18.63 9.59
C GLU A 53 -3.06 -17.79 10.68
N GLN A 54 -2.24 -18.40 11.52
CA GLN A 54 -1.47 -17.70 12.54
C GLN A 54 -0.43 -16.77 11.93
N LYS A 55 0.27 -17.22 10.88
CA LYS A 55 1.29 -16.42 10.19
C LYS A 55 0.71 -15.19 9.49
N PHE A 56 -0.47 -15.32 8.91
CA PHE A 56 -1.17 -14.25 8.20
C PHE A 56 -2.20 -13.50 9.05
N ALA A 57 -2.29 -13.80 10.34
CA ALA A 57 -3.17 -13.09 11.24
C ALA A 57 -2.84 -11.58 11.30
N LEU A 58 -3.84 -10.77 11.56
CA LEU A 58 -3.66 -9.32 11.76
C LEU A 58 -2.72 -9.07 12.95
N ARG A 59 -1.72 -8.22 12.78
CA ARG A 59 -0.64 -8.03 13.76
C ARG A 59 -0.48 -6.61 14.25
N HIS A 60 -0.65 -5.62 13.40
CA HIS A 60 -0.46 -4.22 13.78
C HIS A 60 -1.40 -3.31 13.01
N LYS A 61 -1.50 -2.08 13.48
CA LYS A 61 -2.24 -1.03 12.79
C LYS A 61 -1.40 -0.37 11.70
N VAL A 62 -2.08 0.13 10.69
CA VAL A 62 -1.52 1.10 9.76
C VAL A 62 -2.38 2.35 9.85
N THR A 63 -1.73 3.48 10.12
CA THR A 63 -2.38 4.79 10.20
C THR A 63 -2.14 5.54 8.90
N PHE A 64 -3.18 6.08 8.31
CA PHE A 64 -3.12 6.79 7.04
C PHE A 64 -3.03 8.30 7.25
N LEU A 65 -2.31 8.96 6.34
CA LEU A 65 -2.31 10.42 6.30
C LEU A 65 -3.72 10.95 5.99
N PRO A 66 -4.17 12.02 6.67
CA PRO A 66 -5.44 12.65 6.38
C PRO A 66 -5.54 13.07 4.91
N GLY A 67 -6.66 12.76 4.27
CA GLY A 67 -6.89 13.08 2.86
C GLY A 67 -6.20 12.15 1.86
N SER A 68 -5.47 11.14 2.32
CA SER A 68 -4.84 10.16 1.43
C SER A 68 -5.89 9.32 0.69
N VAL A 69 -5.49 8.75 -0.45
CA VAL A 69 -6.34 7.83 -1.21
C VAL A 69 -6.77 6.63 -0.37
N PHE A 70 -5.91 6.17 0.53
CA PHE A 70 -6.21 5.02 1.40
C PHE A 70 -7.28 5.34 2.44
N GLU A 71 -7.25 6.52 3.06
CA GLU A 71 -8.31 6.95 3.97
C GLU A 71 -9.66 6.96 3.26
N LYS A 72 -9.69 7.41 2.01
CA LYS A 72 -10.91 7.42 1.19
C LYS A 72 -11.39 6.01 0.83
N ILE A 73 -10.46 5.12 0.42
CA ILE A 73 -10.79 3.74 0.07
C ILE A 73 -11.37 2.98 1.27
N PHE A 74 -10.71 3.06 2.41
CA PHE A 74 -11.11 2.31 3.60
C PHE A 74 -12.20 3.00 4.42
N CYS A 75 -12.44 4.29 4.21
CA CYS A 75 -13.31 5.14 5.04
C CYS A 75 -12.91 5.08 6.52
N LYS A 76 -11.62 4.95 6.79
CA LYS A 76 -11.03 4.84 8.12
C LYS A 76 -9.67 5.52 8.17
N LYS A 77 -9.32 6.04 9.33
CA LYS A 77 -8.00 6.64 9.58
C LYS A 77 -6.92 5.59 9.82
N GLU A 78 -7.31 4.42 10.27
CA GLU A 78 -6.42 3.30 10.55
C GLU A 78 -7.11 1.96 10.33
N ILE A 79 -6.34 0.94 9.97
CA ILE A 79 -6.81 -0.44 9.83
C ILE A 79 -5.79 -1.39 10.45
N ASN A 80 -6.21 -2.62 10.76
CA ASN A 80 -5.29 -3.68 11.16
C ASN A 80 -4.86 -4.49 9.93
N VAL A 81 -3.59 -4.85 9.88
CA VAL A 81 -2.99 -5.60 8.76
C VAL A 81 -2.10 -6.74 9.25
N ASN A 82 -1.86 -7.71 8.38
CA ASN A 82 -0.84 -8.73 8.59
C ASN A 82 0.56 -8.16 8.30
N SER A 83 1.61 -8.90 8.68
CA SER A 83 2.98 -8.44 8.48
C SER A 83 3.89 -9.63 8.17
N LEU A 84 4.43 -9.67 6.96
CA LEU A 84 5.22 -10.78 6.42
C LEU A 84 6.37 -10.26 5.56
N HIS A 85 7.11 -9.26 6.07
CA HIS A 85 8.23 -8.69 5.32
C HIS A 85 9.42 -8.40 6.23
N GLY A 86 10.62 -8.65 5.74
CA GLY A 86 11.87 -8.29 6.44
C GLY A 86 12.46 -7.00 5.93
N GLN A 87 12.24 -6.69 4.65
CA GLN A 87 12.69 -5.47 3.99
C GLN A 87 11.59 -4.39 4.07
N GLY A 88 11.98 -3.14 3.91
CA GLY A 88 11.04 -2.04 3.85
C GLY A 88 11.65 -0.80 3.22
N ILE A 89 10.83 0.22 2.98
CA ILE A 89 11.29 1.47 2.39
C ILE A 89 12.23 2.21 3.37
N ASP A 90 13.39 2.60 2.85
CA ASP A 90 14.32 3.54 3.48
C ASP A 90 14.02 4.96 2.97
N GLN A 91 14.38 5.26 1.75
CA GLN A 91 14.08 6.54 1.11
C GLN A 91 13.00 6.38 0.06
N PRO A 92 11.94 7.18 0.10
CA PRO A 92 10.93 7.16 -0.95
C PRO A 92 11.54 7.64 -2.27
N GLY A 93 11.12 7.00 -3.36
CA GLY A 93 11.47 7.43 -4.70
C GLY A 93 10.83 8.77 -5.07
N GLN A 94 11.24 9.31 -6.23
CA GLN A 94 10.62 10.51 -6.77
C GLN A 94 9.13 10.25 -7.04
N ARG A 95 8.28 11.18 -6.63
CA ARG A 95 6.81 11.10 -6.76
C ARG A 95 6.16 10.03 -5.89
N VAL A 96 6.92 9.28 -5.10
CA VAL A 96 6.36 8.34 -4.12
C VAL A 96 5.91 9.12 -2.89
N SER A 97 4.61 9.07 -2.62
CA SER A 97 4.02 9.58 -1.39
C SER A 97 3.83 8.43 -0.41
N ILE A 98 4.38 8.54 0.79
CA ILE A 98 4.12 7.57 1.85
C ILE A 98 2.86 8.00 2.57
N ASP A 99 1.79 7.22 2.41
CA ASP A 99 0.44 7.58 2.86
C ASP A 99 0.01 6.80 4.12
N GLY A 100 0.74 5.78 4.50
CA GLY A 100 0.42 4.97 5.67
C GLY A 100 1.65 4.41 6.36
N PHE A 101 1.58 4.33 7.70
CA PHE A 101 2.69 3.93 8.55
C PHE A 101 2.23 2.93 9.60
N ALA A 102 3.09 1.93 9.88
CA ALA A 102 3.00 1.09 11.07
C ALA A 102 3.29 1.91 12.34
N PRO A 103 2.98 1.38 13.54
CA PRO A 103 3.24 2.10 14.80
C PRO A 103 4.71 2.47 15.03
N ASP A 104 5.63 1.71 14.45
CA ASP A 104 7.07 1.95 14.54
C ASP A 104 7.61 2.93 13.48
N GLY A 105 6.72 3.51 12.66
CA GLY A 105 7.06 4.43 11.59
C GLY A 105 7.43 3.76 10.26
N THR A 106 7.38 2.44 10.18
CA THR A 106 7.65 1.73 8.91
C THR A 106 6.59 2.08 7.87
N PRO A 107 6.99 2.51 6.66
CA PRO A 107 6.06 2.76 5.57
C PRO A 107 5.32 1.49 5.16
N GLU A 108 4.00 1.59 5.04
CA GLU A 108 3.11 0.46 4.74
C GLU A 108 2.20 0.70 3.53
N ALA A 109 1.99 1.95 3.15
CA ALA A 109 1.13 2.31 2.02
C ALA A 109 1.72 3.49 1.27
N ILE A 110 1.78 3.37 -0.05
CA ILE A 110 2.29 4.43 -0.93
C ILE A 110 1.34 4.68 -2.10
N SER A 111 1.38 5.90 -2.61
CA SER A 111 0.77 6.29 -3.88
C SER A 111 1.78 7.09 -4.72
N ILE A 112 1.50 7.19 -6.01
CA ILE A 112 2.35 7.94 -6.94
C ILE A 112 1.73 9.31 -7.19
N ALA A 113 2.42 10.36 -6.74
CA ALA A 113 1.98 11.74 -6.89
C ALA A 113 1.90 12.14 -8.37
N GLY A 114 0.84 12.85 -8.74
CA GLY A 114 0.63 13.33 -10.10
C GLY A 114 0.25 12.24 -11.11
N SER A 115 -0.02 11.03 -10.64
CA SER A 115 -0.56 9.97 -11.50
C SER A 115 -2.02 10.28 -11.86
N LYS A 116 -2.34 10.15 -13.14
CA LYS A 116 -3.71 10.33 -13.63
C LYS A 116 -4.59 9.07 -13.46
N GLY A 117 -4.07 8.02 -12.83
CA GLY A 117 -4.76 6.77 -12.67
C GLY A 117 -4.58 6.19 -11.29
N PHE A 118 -5.12 5.00 -11.11
CA PHE A 118 -4.98 4.22 -9.88
C PHE A 118 -3.57 3.64 -9.82
N CYS A 119 -2.69 4.26 -9.06
CA CYS A 119 -1.32 3.82 -8.89
C CYS A 119 -0.95 3.89 -7.39
N LEU A 120 -1.11 2.77 -6.72
CA LEU A 120 -0.84 2.65 -5.28
C LEU A 120 -0.31 1.26 -4.93
N ALA A 121 0.29 1.15 -3.76
CA ALA A 121 0.84 -0.10 -3.28
C ALA A 121 0.76 -0.20 -1.76
N VAL A 122 0.70 -1.43 -1.27
CA VAL A 122 0.64 -1.75 0.16
C VAL A 122 1.70 -2.79 0.50
N GLN A 123 2.26 -2.69 1.71
CA GLN A 123 3.32 -3.60 2.18
C GLN A 123 2.76 -4.89 2.74
N TRP A 124 1.56 -4.88 3.30
CA TRP A 124 0.90 -6.09 3.81
C TRP A 124 0.34 -6.95 2.69
N HIS A 125 -0.23 -8.09 3.03
CA HIS A 125 -0.83 -9.06 2.11
C HIS A 125 -2.37 -9.04 2.21
N PRO A 126 -3.06 -8.14 1.49
CA PRO A 126 -4.53 -8.07 1.50
C PRO A 126 -5.20 -9.24 0.77
N GLU A 127 -4.47 -9.97 -0.06
CA GLU A 127 -5.00 -11.10 -0.82
C GLU A 127 -5.31 -12.33 0.06
N TRP A 128 -4.68 -12.43 1.24
CA TRP A 128 -4.95 -13.52 2.16
C TRP A 128 -6.37 -13.44 2.70
N GLN A 129 -7.20 -14.44 2.37
CA GLN A 129 -8.62 -14.50 2.73
C GLN A 129 -9.36 -13.21 2.40
N ALA A 130 -9.07 -12.63 1.24
CA ALA A 130 -9.56 -11.31 0.83
C ALA A 130 -11.08 -11.17 0.89
N SER A 131 -11.82 -12.22 0.58
CA SER A 131 -13.29 -12.20 0.61
C SER A 131 -13.88 -12.10 2.03
N ARG A 132 -13.09 -12.38 3.06
CA ARG A 132 -13.50 -12.35 4.46
C ARG A 132 -13.05 -11.10 5.21
N ASP A 133 -12.14 -10.33 4.62
CA ASP A 133 -11.63 -9.09 5.21
C ASP A 133 -12.27 -7.89 4.53
N GLU A 134 -13.03 -7.12 5.29
CA GLU A 134 -13.73 -5.92 4.82
C GLU A 134 -12.79 -4.92 4.14
N ASN A 135 -11.60 -4.71 4.70
CA ASN A 135 -10.63 -3.75 4.15
C ASN A 135 -10.04 -4.26 2.84
N SER A 136 -9.72 -5.54 2.75
CA SER A 136 -9.25 -6.14 1.49
C SER A 136 -10.30 -6.06 0.39
N VAL A 137 -11.57 -6.31 0.72
CA VAL A 137 -12.69 -6.16 -0.22
C VAL A 137 -12.76 -4.73 -0.76
N LYS A 138 -12.65 -3.73 0.11
CA LYS A 138 -12.65 -2.32 -0.30
C LYS A 138 -11.48 -1.98 -1.21
N LEU A 139 -10.28 -2.45 -0.89
CA LEU A 139 -9.08 -2.20 -1.69
C LEU A 139 -9.21 -2.80 -3.10
N PHE A 140 -9.58 -4.07 -3.19
CA PHE A 140 -9.73 -4.74 -4.49
C PHE A 140 -10.91 -4.21 -5.30
N SER A 141 -12.00 -3.81 -4.63
CA SER A 141 -13.13 -3.15 -5.31
C SER A 141 -12.72 -1.81 -5.91
N ALA A 142 -11.93 -1.02 -5.20
CA ALA A 142 -11.40 0.24 -5.71
C ALA A 142 -10.51 0.02 -6.94
N PHE A 143 -9.66 -1.00 -6.92
CA PHE A 143 -8.83 -1.37 -8.07
C PHE A 143 -9.67 -1.83 -9.27
N ARG A 144 -10.66 -2.68 -9.03
CA ARG A 144 -11.61 -3.12 -10.07
C ARG A 144 -12.34 -1.93 -10.70
N ASP A 145 -12.82 -1.00 -9.90
CA ASP A 145 -13.53 0.18 -10.40
C ASP A 145 -12.61 1.05 -11.25
N ALA A 146 -11.35 1.18 -10.86
CA ALA A 146 -10.34 1.88 -11.65
C ALA A 146 -10.09 1.19 -13.01
N LEU A 147 -10.02 -0.14 -13.04
CA LEU A 147 -9.86 -0.92 -14.29
C LEU A 147 -11.04 -0.74 -15.23
N ASN A 148 -12.25 -0.53 -14.70
CA ASN A 148 -13.47 -0.30 -15.46
C ASN A 148 -13.68 1.19 -15.81
N ASN A 149 -12.65 2.03 -15.72
CA ASN A 149 -12.70 3.47 -15.93
C ASN A 149 -13.68 4.23 -15.03
N LYS A 150 -14.09 3.62 -13.92
CA LYS A 150 -14.85 4.31 -12.88
C LYS A 150 -13.86 5.11 -12.05
N ASN A 151 -14.01 6.43 -12.04
CA ASN A 151 -13.16 7.28 -11.22
C ASN A 151 -13.67 7.29 -9.78
N LEU A 152 -12.83 6.92 -8.83
CA LEU A 152 -13.13 6.99 -7.39
C LEU A 152 -13.52 8.41 -6.94
N PHE A 153 -13.09 9.43 -7.68
CA PHE A 153 -13.26 10.85 -7.37
C PHE A 153 -14.16 11.59 -8.36
N SER A 154 -14.82 10.89 -9.29
CA SER A 154 -15.64 11.51 -10.34
C SER A 154 -16.81 12.32 -9.80
N ASN A 155 -17.28 12.03 -8.59
CA ASN A 155 -18.37 12.76 -7.97
C ASN A 155 -17.92 14.11 -7.40
N GLU A 156 -16.65 14.29 -7.08
CA GLU A 156 -16.11 15.57 -6.61
C GLU A 156 -15.94 16.56 -7.78
N GLU A 157 -15.50 16.08 -8.94
CA GLU A 157 -15.39 16.93 -10.13
C GLU A 157 -16.75 17.35 -10.69
N LYS A 158 -17.77 16.52 -10.58
CA LYS A 158 -19.13 16.83 -11.01
C LYS A 158 -19.85 17.81 -10.09
N MET A 159 -19.41 17.95 -8.85
CA MET A 159 -19.98 18.88 -7.87
C MET A 159 -19.34 20.28 -7.93
N VAL A 160 -18.24 20.45 -8.65
CA VAL A 160 -17.50 21.72 -8.80
C VAL A 160 -17.68 22.33 -10.19
N GLY A 161 -18.37 21.64 -11.07
CA GLY A 161 -18.65 22.10 -12.43
C GLY A 161 -19.93 22.89 -12.57
#